data_3091abe1bdb972c968648f959aea9b3a
#
_entry.id   3091abe1bdb972c968648f959aea9b3a
#
_cell.length_a   1.000
_cell.length_b   1.000
_cell.length_c   1.000
_cell.angle_alpha   90.00
_cell.angle_beta   90.00
_cell.angle_gamma   90.00
#
_symmetry.space_group_name_H-M   'P 1'
#
loop_
_entity.id
_entity.type
_entity.pdbx_description
1 polymer ?
#
loop_
_entity_poly.entity_id
_entity_poly.type
_entity_poly.pdbx_seq_one_letter_code
_entity_poly.pdbx_strand_id
1 'polypeptide(L)'
;MITKEDKTLPKRYLITSALPYANGLKHIGHLAGAYIPADIYVRYLRAQKRDVVFVCGSDEHGTAIPIQAMKEGTTPQAIIDKYHVAMKENFEDLSISFD
;
A
#
# COMPACT_ATOMS: atom_id res chain seq x y z
N MET A 1 -5.66 -27.60 -0.89
CA MET A 1 -4.45 -27.20 -1.67
C MET A 1 -4.84 -26.88 -3.10
N ILE A 2 -4.30 -25.82 -3.65
CA ILE A 2 -4.53 -25.42 -5.04
C ILE A 2 -3.64 -26.30 -5.94
N THR A 3 -4.24 -27.01 -6.90
CA THR A 3 -3.51 -27.85 -7.84
C THR A 3 -3.26 -27.11 -9.15
N LYS A 4 -2.25 -27.54 -9.89
CA LYS A 4 -1.92 -26.95 -11.19
C LYS A 4 -3.02 -27.17 -12.23
N GLU A 5 -3.82 -28.22 -12.07
CA GLU A 5 -4.90 -28.61 -12.98
C GLU A 5 -6.21 -27.87 -12.71
N ASP A 6 -6.30 -27.08 -11.63
CA ASP A 6 -7.53 -26.35 -11.31
C ASP A 6 -7.71 -25.18 -12.27
N LYS A 7 -8.50 -25.40 -13.32
CA LYS A 7 -8.76 -24.43 -14.38
C LYS A 7 -9.76 -23.34 -13.97
N THR A 8 -10.37 -23.46 -12.79
CA THR A 8 -11.30 -22.43 -12.28
C THR A 8 -10.57 -21.27 -11.64
N LEU A 9 -9.28 -21.42 -11.33
CA LEU A 9 -8.47 -20.38 -10.72
C LEU A 9 -7.88 -19.44 -11.78
N PRO A 10 -7.71 -18.16 -11.45
CA PRO A 10 -7.02 -17.22 -12.33
C PRO A 10 -5.59 -17.67 -12.63
N LYS A 11 -5.12 -17.40 -13.84
CA LYS A 11 -3.71 -17.62 -14.21
C LYS A 11 -2.79 -16.56 -13.61
N ARG A 12 -3.29 -15.36 -13.44
CA ARG A 12 -2.55 -14.20 -12.93
C ARG A 12 -3.40 -13.46 -11.91
N TYR A 13 -2.71 -12.83 -10.97
CA TYR A 13 -3.34 -12.04 -9.91
C TYR A 13 -2.72 -10.65 -9.91
N LEU A 14 -3.57 -9.64 -9.94
CA LEU A 14 -3.18 -8.26 -9.64
C LEU A 14 -3.83 -7.88 -8.34
N ILE A 15 -3.03 -7.64 -7.31
CA ILE A 15 -3.52 -7.25 -5.99
C ILE A 15 -3.16 -5.78 -5.77
N THR A 16 -4.15 -5.01 -5.38
CA THR A 16 -3.98 -3.60 -5.05
C THR A 16 -4.54 -3.32 -3.67
N SER A 17 -4.02 -2.28 -3.03
CA SER A 17 -4.58 -1.75 -1.79
C SER A 17 -5.02 -0.32 -2.01
N ALA A 18 -5.91 0.17 -1.15
CA ALA A 18 -6.36 1.55 -1.19
C ALA A 18 -5.16 2.50 -1.11
N LEU A 19 -5.16 3.54 -1.93
CA LEU A 19 -4.07 4.51 -1.97
C LEU A 19 -4.04 5.31 -0.66
N PRO A 20 -2.96 5.23 0.14
CA PRO A 20 -2.85 6.05 1.35
C PRO A 20 -2.64 7.51 0.97
N TYR A 21 -3.33 8.42 1.68
CA TYR A 21 -3.24 9.84 1.40
C TYR A 21 -2.02 10.45 2.09
N ALA A 22 -1.23 11.21 1.33
CA ALA A 22 0.05 11.77 1.82
C ALA A 22 -0.14 13.09 2.60
N ASN A 23 -1.04 13.10 3.59
CA ASN A 23 -1.35 14.27 4.40
C ASN A 23 -1.08 14.09 5.89
N GLY A 24 -0.59 12.94 6.30
CA GLY A 24 -0.31 12.64 7.71
C GLY A 24 0.24 11.24 7.90
N LEU A 25 0.63 10.94 9.14
CA LEU A 25 1.09 9.60 9.51
C LEU A 25 -0.08 8.62 9.52
N LYS A 26 0.23 7.38 9.14
CA LYS A 26 -0.74 6.29 9.20
C LYS A 26 -0.68 5.63 10.57
N HIS A 27 -1.82 5.15 11.05
CA HIS A 27 -1.91 4.42 12.32
C HIS A 27 -2.24 2.95 12.08
N ILE A 28 -2.23 2.17 13.17
CA ILE A 28 -2.44 0.72 13.08
C ILE A 28 -3.76 0.34 12.42
N GLY A 29 -4.81 1.15 12.57
CA GLY A 29 -6.09 0.90 11.92
C GLY A 29 -6.03 0.97 10.40
N HIS A 30 -5.25 1.91 9.83
CA HIS A 30 -5.00 1.96 8.39
C HIS A 30 -4.27 0.70 7.92
N LEU A 31 -3.22 0.31 8.66
CA LEU A 31 -2.38 -0.83 8.29
C LEU A 31 -3.17 -2.15 8.39
N ALA A 32 -3.89 -2.36 9.49
CA ALA A 32 -4.65 -3.58 9.73
C ALA A 32 -5.89 -3.70 8.84
N GLY A 33 -6.49 -2.58 8.45
CA GLY A 33 -7.72 -2.58 7.66
C GLY A 33 -7.53 -2.80 6.17
N ALA A 34 -6.43 -2.29 5.59
CA ALA A 34 -6.27 -2.27 4.15
C ALA A 34 -4.98 -2.95 3.66
N TYR A 35 -3.86 -2.76 4.35
CA TYR A 35 -2.54 -3.16 3.82
C TYR A 35 -2.11 -4.54 4.30
N ILE A 36 -2.27 -4.85 5.58
CA ILE A 36 -1.90 -6.16 6.13
C ILE A 36 -2.73 -7.29 5.51
N PRO A 37 -4.07 -7.18 5.37
CA PRO A 37 -4.86 -8.23 4.73
C PRO A 37 -4.43 -8.52 3.29
N ALA A 38 -4.14 -7.48 2.51
CA ALA A 38 -3.66 -7.65 1.14
C ALA A 38 -2.28 -8.33 1.13
N ASP A 39 -1.38 -7.93 2.02
CA ASP A 39 -0.05 -8.52 2.16
C ASP A 39 -0.13 -10.00 2.52
N ILE A 40 -1.00 -10.38 3.46
CA ILE A 40 -1.21 -11.79 3.83
C ILE A 40 -1.65 -12.61 2.62
N TYR A 41 -2.60 -12.10 1.86
CA TYR A 41 -3.09 -12.78 0.66
C TYR A 41 -1.99 -12.93 -0.39
N VAL A 42 -1.21 -11.87 -0.62
CA VAL A 42 -0.10 -11.89 -1.57
C VAL A 42 0.98 -12.89 -1.14
N ARG A 43 1.32 -12.94 0.15
CA ARG A 43 2.28 -13.93 0.68
C ARG A 43 1.78 -15.36 0.45
N TYR A 44 0.49 -15.59 0.66
CA TYR A 44 -0.12 -16.88 0.37
C TYR A 44 0.01 -17.25 -1.11
N LEU A 45 -0.32 -16.33 -2.01
CA LEU A 45 -0.21 -16.55 -3.45
C LEU A 45 1.24 -16.80 -3.88
N ARG A 46 2.18 -16.04 -3.34
CA ARG A 46 3.62 -16.23 -3.61
C ARG A 46 4.11 -17.59 -3.12
N ALA A 47 3.67 -18.01 -1.93
CA ALA A 47 4.00 -19.33 -1.39
C ALA A 47 3.45 -20.46 -2.25
N GLN A 48 2.31 -20.27 -2.90
CA GLN A 48 1.72 -21.21 -3.85
C GLN A 48 2.35 -21.11 -5.25
N LYS A 49 3.37 -20.26 -5.41
CA LYS A 49 4.06 -20.01 -6.69
C LYS A 49 3.10 -19.53 -7.79
N ARG A 50 2.10 -18.74 -7.40
CA ARG A 50 1.20 -18.10 -8.35
C ARG A 50 1.86 -16.88 -8.98
N ASP A 51 1.42 -16.55 -10.20
CA ASP A 51 1.82 -15.32 -10.89
C ASP A 51 1.03 -14.16 -10.28
N VAL A 52 1.65 -13.42 -9.37
CA VAL A 52 1.03 -12.33 -8.63
C VAL A 52 1.87 -11.07 -8.68
N VAL A 53 1.20 -9.95 -8.92
CA VAL A 53 1.79 -8.61 -8.84
C VAL A 53 1.03 -7.84 -7.75
N PHE A 54 1.77 -7.25 -6.83
CA PHE A 54 1.21 -6.46 -5.73
C PHE A 54 1.67 -5.02 -5.85
N VAL A 55 0.75 -4.10 -6.10
CA VAL A 55 1.05 -2.69 -6.30
C VAL A 55 0.21 -1.81 -5.38
N CYS A 56 0.80 -0.72 -4.91
CA CYS A 56 0.11 0.31 -4.16
C CYS A 56 0.83 1.64 -4.39
N GLY A 57 0.08 2.65 -4.78
CA GLY A 57 0.60 4.02 -4.86
C GLY A 57 0.16 4.82 -3.65
N SER A 58 0.63 6.05 -3.54
CA SER A 58 0.10 7.03 -2.58
C SER A 58 -0.80 8.03 -3.31
N ASP A 59 -1.86 8.49 -2.62
CA ASP A 59 -2.69 9.57 -3.12
C ASP A 59 -2.06 10.90 -2.70
N GLU A 60 -1.52 11.63 -3.66
CA GLU A 60 -0.70 12.83 -3.42
C GLU A 60 -1.39 14.11 -3.88
N HIS A 61 -2.66 14.04 -4.24
CA HIS A 61 -3.45 15.18 -4.72
C HIS A 61 -4.66 15.43 -3.84
N GLY A 62 -5.17 16.65 -3.88
CA GLY A 62 -6.35 17.05 -3.13
C GLY A 62 -6.10 18.24 -2.22
N THR A 63 -7.16 18.81 -1.67
CA THR A 63 -7.12 20.05 -0.89
C THR A 63 -6.51 19.91 0.50
N ALA A 64 -6.53 18.71 1.08
CA ALA A 64 -5.99 18.48 2.42
C ALA A 64 -4.47 18.67 2.49
N ILE A 65 -3.75 18.42 1.40
CA ILE A 65 -2.28 18.58 1.37
C ILE A 65 -1.87 20.06 1.46
N PRO A 66 -2.42 20.99 0.65
CA PRO A 66 -2.15 22.41 0.84
C PRO A 66 -2.55 22.93 2.22
N ILE A 67 -3.66 22.49 2.78
CA ILE A 67 -4.09 22.86 4.12
C ILE A 67 -3.08 22.42 5.16
N GLN A 68 -2.61 21.18 5.07
CA GLN A 68 -1.58 20.66 5.98
C GLN A 68 -0.26 21.41 5.83
N ALA A 69 0.11 21.77 4.60
CA ALA A 69 1.30 22.59 4.34
C ALA A 69 1.21 23.95 5.03
N MET A 70 0.06 24.59 4.98
CA MET A 70 -0.16 25.87 5.68
C MET A 70 -0.02 25.71 7.19
N LYS A 71 -0.57 24.64 7.77
CA LYS A 71 -0.48 24.38 9.22
C LYS A 71 0.97 24.11 9.67
N GLU A 72 1.77 23.47 8.85
CA GLU A 72 3.17 23.15 9.17
C GLU A 72 4.14 24.25 8.70
N GLY A 73 3.66 25.29 8.03
CA GLY A 73 4.50 26.38 7.55
C GLY A 73 5.46 25.98 6.43
N THR A 74 5.02 25.10 5.53
CA THR A 74 5.84 24.55 4.45
C THR A 74 5.07 24.51 3.12
N THR A 75 5.63 23.85 2.11
CA THR A 75 5.04 23.72 0.78
C THR A 75 4.25 22.42 0.64
N PRO A 76 3.26 22.34 -0.27
CA PRO A 76 2.57 21.07 -0.56
C PRO A 76 3.53 19.94 -0.97
N GLN A 77 4.54 20.24 -1.78
CA GLN A 77 5.51 19.23 -2.21
C GLN A 77 6.31 18.67 -1.02
N ALA A 78 6.69 19.52 -0.07
CA ALA A 78 7.40 19.08 1.13
C ALA A 78 6.52 18.16 2.00
N ILE A 79 5.22 18.40 2.07
CA ILE A 79 4.25 17.54 2.78
C ILE A 79 4.19 16.17 2.09
N ILE A 80 4.03 16.15 0.79
CA ILE A 80 3.99 14.91 0.00
C ILE A 80 5.25 14.08 0.23
N ASP A 81 6.42 14.68 0.09
CA ASP A 81 7.70 14.00 0.25
C ASP A 81 7.87 13.43 1.65
N LYS A 82 7.55 14.24 2.67
CA LYS A 82 7.66 13.83 4.07
C LYS A 82 6.80 12.61 4.39
N TYR A 83 5.52 12.65 4.04
CA TYR A 83 4.60 11.59 4.40
C TYR A 83 4.70 10.37 3.48
N HIS A 84 5.11 10.55 2.23
CA HIS A 84 5.43 9.44 1.34
C HIS A 84 6.56 8.58 1.93
N VAL A 85 7.64 9.19 2.36
CA VAL A 85 8.77 8.48 2.99
C VAL A 85 8.31 7.76 4.27
N ALA A 86 7.52 8.45 5.12
CA ALA A 86 7.01 7.84 6.35
C ALA A 86 6.12 6.62 6.07
N MET A 87 5.24 6.69 5.07
CA MET A 87 4.40 5.57 4.67
C MET A 87 5.22 4.40 4.14
N LYS A 88 6.21 4.68 3.30
CA LYS A 88 7.11 3.66 2.76
C LYS A 88 7.85 2.94 3.89
N GLU A 89 8.37 3.67 4.86
CA GLU A 89 9.05 3.10 6.02
C GLU A 89 8.12 2.23 6.87
N ASN A 90 6.87 2.67 7.07
CA ASN A 90 5.87 1.87 7.79
C ASN A 90 5.61 0.53 7.11
N PHE A 91 5.49 0.51 5.78
CA PHE A 91 5.31 -0.74 5.05
C PHE A 91 6.55 -1.64 5.13
N GLU A 92 7.73 -1.06 5.02
CA GLU A 92 8.99 -1.80 5.15
C GLU A 92 9.15 -2.41 6.54
N ASP A 93 8.78 -1.66 7.60
CA ASP A 93 8.84 -2.14 8.98
C ASP A 93 7.91 -3.34 9.22
N LEU A 94 6.81 -3.43 8.49
CA LEU A 94 5.90 -4.58 8.51
C LEU A 94 6.30 -5.67 7.52
N SER A 95 7.43 -5.51 6.83
CA SER A 95 7.90 -6.43 5.80
C SER A 95 6.90 -6.61 4.65
N ILE A 96 6.11 -5.58 4.35
CA ILE A 96 5.21 -5.58 3.19
C ILE A 96 6.04 -5.28 1.96
N SER A 97 6.01 -6.18 0.98
CA SER A 97 6.84 -6.11 -0.22
C SER A 97 5.96 -5.92 -1.45
N PHE A 98 5.91 -4.68 -1.93
CA PHE A 98 5.26 -4.35 -3.20
C PHE A 98 6.18 -4.64 -4.38
N ASP A 99 5.57 -4.89 -5.52
CA ASP A 99 6.29 -5.04 -6.80
C ASP A 99 6.61 -3.71 -7.48
#